data_d9628e1e071041c709bd03425ff061d5
#
_entry.id   d9628e1e071041c709bd03425ff061d5
#
_cell.length_a   1.000
_cell.length_b   1.000
_cell.length_c   1.000
_cell.angle_alpha   90.00
_cell.angle_beta   90.00
_cell.angle_gamma   90.00
#
_symmetry.space_group_name_H-M   'P 1'
#
loop_
_entity.id
_entity.type
_entity.pdbx_description
1 polymer ?
#
loop_
_entity_poly.entity_id
_entity_poly.type
_entity_poly.pdbx_seq_one_letter_code
_entity_poly.pdbx_strand_id
1 'polypeptide(L)'
;PYIFDTVIGGPMIAPGLMFSMGACLVYGRKKEWNDIVRRGVQIFLLGFLLNLCRYTIPDLIGYAISGDRDMFLSSIIYQTFNNDIFQLAGLVLITIGIFIKLGLSDVSMILIALFCSVVGTMLNGTDTGNMVSNIILGYFIGTEDAAGQVMSYFVYMNWLIMPVSGYVFGKRLRRIKDKALFYRIASTACFLVTLPYFLIKINSRQGMFGEGELCYYHIITPDVLICITTAVTMFGIYYFIGKHLSERAVKFVFRIGTDMTAFYFIHWIFVALTVQLCLNLVRGTQLLPMPMILLLAVVITAVSLILADIWNSKIRKGFQKGKTEHEEKKTKY
;
A
#
# COMPACT_ATOMS: atom_id res chain seq x y z
N PRO A 1 22.33 -0.45 4.19
CA PRO A 1 20.93 -0.46 4.61
C PRO A 1 20.32 0.93 4.43
N TYR A 2 20.91 1.96 5.00
CA TYR A 2 20.43 3.33 5.07
C TYR A 2 20.11 3.99 3.71
N ILE A 3 21.04 3.94 2.73
CA ILE A 3 20.81 4.49 1.38
C ILE A 3 19.66 3.74 0.68
N PHE A 4 19.62 2.42 0.85
CA PHE A 4 18.56 1.60 0.28
C PHE A 4 17.18 2.00 0.84
N ASP A 5 17.09 2.18 2.15
CA ASP A 5 15.86 2.60 2.81
C ASP A 5 15.45 4.01 2.39
N THR A 6 16.38 4.96 2.38
CA THR A 6 16.11 6.36 2.00
C THR A 6 15.63 6.50 0.55
N VAL A 7 16.20 5.74 -0.39
CA VAL A 7 15.93 5.92 -1.83
C VAL A 7 14.85 4.97 -2.34
N ILE A 8 14.87 3.72 -1.89
CA ILE A 8 13.99 2.66 -2.41
C ILE A 8 12.87 2.34 -1.43
N GLY A 9 13.22 2.02 -0.17
CA GLY A 9 12.28 1.55 0.83
C GLY A 9 11.18 2.56 1.14
N GLY A 10 11.56 3.80 1.42
CA GLY A 10 10.64 4.86 1.77
C GLY A 10 9.73 5.28 0.62
N PRO A 11 10.26 5.97 -0.42
CA PRO A 11 9.43 6.67 -1.40
C PRO A 11 8.82 5.78 -2.47
N MET A 12 9.44 4.62 -2.78
CA MET A 12 9.05 3.82 -3.94
C MET A 12 8.07 2.70 -3.61
N ILE A 13 8.11 2.14 -2.39
CA ILE A 13 7.30 0.96 -2.06
C ILE A 13 5.85 1.39 -1.83
N ALA A 14 5.46 1.78 -0.63
CA ALA A 14 4.05 2.09 -0.37
C ALA A 14 3.57 3.39 -1.05
N PRO A 15 4.34 4.51 -1.04
CA PRO A 15 3.92 5.71 -1.77
C PRO A 15 3.81 5.49 -3.28
N GLY A 16 4.78 4.82 -3.89
CA GLY A 16 4.76 4.47 -5.30
C GLY A 16 3.61 3.54 -5.66
N LEU A 17 3.29 2.56 -4.79
CA LEU A 17 2.14 1.68 -4.95
C LEU A 17 0.82 2.45 -4.91
N MET A 18 0.64 3.36 -3.94
CA MET A 18 -0.57 4.16 -3.80
C MET A 18 -0.76 5.13 -4.99
N PHE A 19 0.31 5.78 -5.44
CA PHE A 19 0.28 6.61 -6.64
C PHE A 19 -0.09 5.79 -7.88
N SER A 20 0.54 4.61 -8.05
CA SER A 20 0.27 3.69 -9.16
C SER A 20 -1.17 3.19 -9.15
N MET A 21 -1.72 2.87 -7.97
CA MET A 21 -3.12 2.47 -7.81
C MET A 21 -4.06 3.55 -8.35
N GLY A 22 -3.84 4.81 -7.96
CA GLY A 22 -4.61 5.94 -8.49
C GLY A 22 -4.50 6.06 -10.02
N ALA A 23 -3.29 6.01 -10.57
CA ALA A 23 -3.06 6.10 -12.01
C ALA A 23 -3.75 4.95 -12.78
N CYS A 24 -3.70 3.74 -12.26
CA CYS A 24 -4.29 2.55 -12.88
C CYS A 24 -5.83 2.58 -12.92
N LEU A 25 -6.51 3.30 -12.02
CA LEU A 25 -7.97 3.43 -12.06
C LEU A 25 -8.47 3.98 -13.40
N VAL A 26 -7.73 4.87 -14.00
CA VAL A 26 -8.10 5.51 -15.30
C VAL A 26 -8.06 4.50 -16.46
N TYR A 27 -7.22 3.48 -16.36
CA TYR A 27 -7.04 2.43 -17.38
C TYR A 27 -7.91 1.20 -17.10
N GLY A 28 -8.53 1.12 -15.93
CA GLY A 28 -9.43 0.03 -15.54
C GLY A 28 -10.66 -0.09 -16.46
N ARG A 29 -11.26 -1.28 -16.52
CA ARG A 29 -12.49 -1.53 -17.29
C ARG A 29 -13.72 -0.90 -16.61
N LYS A 30 -13.76 -0.94 -15.28
CA LYS A 30 -14.84 -0.40 -14.45
C LYS A 30 -14.45 1.00 -13.98
N LYS A 31 -15.14 2.01 -14.51
CA LYS A 31 -14.85 3.44 -14.27
C LYS A 31 -16.00 4.19 -13.61
N GLU A 32 -17.15 3.52 -13.51
CA GLU A 32 -18.31 4.07 -12.83
C GLU A 32 -17.99 4.27 -11.34
N TRP A 33 -18.43 5.39 -10.79
CA TRP A 33 -18.17 5.73 -9.39
C TRP A 33 -18.62 4.61 -8.44
N ASN A 34 -19.76 3.97 -8.73
CA ASN A 34 -20.34 2.91 -7.92
C ASN A 34 -19.46 1.64 -7.90
N ASP A 35 -18.89 1.27 -9.05
CA ASP A 35 -17.96 0.13 -9.14
C ASP A 35 -16.67 0.39 -8.35
N ILE A 36 -16.18 1.65 -8.37
CA ILE A 36 -14.98 2.05 -7.65
C ILE A 36 -15.25 2.02 -6.15
N VAL A 37 -16.38 2.59 -5.69
CA VAL A 37 -16.79 2.57 -4.28
C VAL A 37 -16.96 1.12 -3.80
N ARG A 38 -17.69 0.28 -4.55
CA ARG A 38 -17.87 -1.14 -4.21
C ARG A 38 -16.54 -1.88 -4.07
N ARG A 39 -15.60 -1.63 -4.99
CA ARG A 39 -14.24 -2.19 -4.88
C ARG A 39 -13.51 -1.66 -3.66
N GLY A 40 -13.68 -0.37 -3.33
CA GLY A 40 -13.10 0.23 -2.13
C GLY A 40 -13.58 -0.46 -0.85
N VAL A 41 -14.90 -0.68 -0.71
CA VAL A 41 -15.47 -1.42 0.42
C VAL A 41 -14.91 -2.85 0.49
N GLN A 42 -14.82 -3.55 -0.65
CA GLN A 42 -14.28 -4.90 -0.70
C GLN A 42 -12.81 -4.97 -0.25
N ILE A 43 -11.98 -4.02 -0.68
CA ILE A 43 -10.56 -3.96 -0.29
C ILE A 43 -10.42 -3.56 1.18
N PHE A 44 -11.24 -2.64 1.68
CA PHE A 44 -11.28 -2.27 3.09
C PHE A 44 -11.57 -3.48 3.99
N LEU A 45 -12.60 -4.24 3.67
CA LEU A 45 -12.95 -5.47 4.41
C LEU A 45 -11.88 -6.57 4.26
N LEU A 46 -11.24 -6.67 3.08
CA LEU A 46 -10.14 -7.59 2.86
C LEU A 46 -8.94 -7.28 3.77
N GLY A 47 -8.73 -6.01 4.14
CA GLY A 47 -7.69 -5.62 5.09
C GLY A 47 -7.93 -6.20 6.48
N PHE A 48 -9.16 -6.23 6.98
CA PHE A 48 -9.47 -6.91 8.25
C PHE A 48 -9.26 -8.43 8.15
N LEU A 49 -9.69 -9.03 7.04
CA LEU A 49 -9.43 -10.46 6.83
C LEU A 49 -7.93 -10.75 6.82
N LEU A 50 -7.12 -9.87 6.22
CA LEU A 50 -5.67 -10.02 6.27
C LEU A 50 -5.14 -9.91 7.70
N ASN A 51 -5.59 -8.94 8.49
CA ASN A 51 -5.16 -8.80 9.89
C ASN A 51 -5.52 -10.04 10.72
N LEU A 52 -6.71 -10.60 10.54
CA LEU A 52 -7.09 -11.86 11.17
C LEU A 52 -6.14 -12.99 10.79
N CYS A 53 -5.82 -13.14 9.50
CA CYS A 53 -4.97 -14.21 9.01
C CYS A 53 -3.50 -14.06 9.39
N ARG A 54 -2.97 -12.81 9.46
CA ARG A 54 -1.54 -12.57 9.70
C ARG A 54 -1.17 -12.31 11.16
N TYR A 55 -2.13 -11.88 12.00
CA TYR A 55 -1.89 -11.58 13.41
C TYR A 55 -2.76 -12.45 14.31
N THR A 56 -4.08 -12.28 14.29
CA THR A 56 -4.99 -12.89 15.26
C THR A 56 -4.89 -14.41 15.28
N ILE A 57 -4.93 -15.07 14.13
CA ILE A 57 -4.87 -16.54 14.04
C ILE A 57 -3.49 -17.06 14.47
N PRO A 58 -2.35 -16.56 13.96
CA PRO A 58 -1.03 -16.97 14.42
C PRO A 58 -0.81 -16.74 15.91
N ASP A 59 -1.27 -15.62 16.48
CA ASP A 59 -1.12 -15.33 17.90
C ASP A 59 -1.96 -16.26 18.78
N LEU A 60 -3.20 -16.56 18.39
CA LEU A 60 -4.01 -17.53 19.10
C LEU A 60 -3.41 -18.94 19.07
N ILE A 61 -2.84 -19.35 17.92
CA ILE A 61 -2.13 -20.64 17.81
C ILE A 61 -0.86 -20.63 18.68
N GLY A 62 -0.07 -19.54 18.63
CA GLY A 62 1.12 -19.39 19.44
C GLY A 62 0.83 -19.46 20.92
N TYR A 63 -0.22 -18.78 21.40
CA TYR A 63 -0.69 -18.86 22.77
C TYR A 63 -1.17 -20.26 23.16
N ALA A 64 -1.93 -20.93 22.30
CA ALA A 64 -2.40 -22.28 22.56
C ALA A 64 -1.28 -23.31 22.71
N ILE A 65 -0.15 -23.10 22.01
CA ILE A 65 1.01 -23.99 22.06
C ILE A 65 1.94 -23.67 23.25
N SER A 66 2.21 -22.38 23.48
CA SER A 66 3.23 -21.95 24.46
C SER A 66 2.66 -21.60 25.84
N GLY A 67 1.39 -21.20 25.92
CA GLY A 67 0.78 -20.60 27.10
C GLY A 67 1.27 -19.18 27.42
N ASP A 68 2.15 -18.60 26.60
CA ASP A 68 2.74 -17.27 26.82
C ASP A 68 1.77 -16.17 26.36
N ARG A 69 1.06 -15.62 27.33
CA ARG A 69 0.06 -14.58 27.14
C ARG A 69 0.72 -13.25 26.73
N ASP A 70 1.84 -12.91 27.35
CA ASP A 70 2.47 -11.60 27.14
C ASP A 70 3.07 -11.51 25.74
N MET A 71 3.64 -12.60 25.25
CA MET A 71 4.18 -12.67 23.90
C MET A 71 3.09 -12.62 22.81
N PHE A 72 1.98 -13.31 22.99
CA PHE A 72 1.02 -13.52 21.89
C PHE A 72 -0.29 -12.75 22.02
N LEU A 73 -0.76 -12.41 23.23
CA LEU A 73 -2.06 -11.76 23.39
C LEU A 73 -2.01 -10.28 23.79
N SER A 74 -0.86 -9.76 24.20
CA SER A 74 -0.72 -8.37 24.67
C SER A 74 -1.18 -7.33 23.64
N SER A 75 -0.90 -7.56 22.35
CA SER A 75 -1.20 -6.63 21.26
C SER A 75 -2.33 -7.09 20.33
N ILE A 76 -3.02 -8.21 20.63
CA ILE A 76 -3.94 -8.88 19.69
C ILE A 76 -5.08 -7.97 19.22
N ILE A 77 -5.67 -7.17 20.12
CA ILE A 77 -6.76 -6.25 19.77
C ILE A 77 -6.25 -5.16 18.83
N TYR A 78 -5.13 -4.55 19.19
CA TYR A 78 -4.49 -3.52 18.38
C TYR A 78 -4.14 -4.05 16.99
N GLN A 79 -3.47 -5.18 16.89
CA GLN A 79 -3.05 -5.79 15.62
C GLN A 79 -4.24 -6.24 14.75
N THR A 80 -5.33 -6.70 15.37
CA THR A 80 -6.54 -7.11 14.65
C THR A 80 -7.23 -5.93 13.98
N PHE A 81 -7.34 -4.81 14.69
CA PHE A 81 -8.13 -3.66 14.25
C PHE A 81 -7.30 -2.50 13.72
N ASN A 82 -5.99 -2.61 13.70
CA ASN A 82 -5.13 -1.54 13.16
C ASN A 82 -5.33 -1.38 11.65
N ASN A 83 -5.20 -0.14 11.19
CA ASN A 83 -5.22 0.15 9.77
C ASN A 83 -3.91 -0.27 9.08
N ASP A 84 -4.04 -0.71 7.84
CA ASP A 84 -2.91 -1.03 6.97
C ASP A 84 -3.22 -0.54 5.55
N ILE A 85 -2.33 -0.80 4.64
CA ILE A 85 -2.40 -0.32 3.26
C ILE A 85 -3.69 -0.74 2.54
N PHE A 86 -4.30 -1.88 2.89
CA PHE A 86 -5.58 -2.30 2.30
C PHE A 86 -6.74 -1.46 2.82
N GLN A 87 -6.78 -1.15 4.12
CA GLN A 87 -7.80 -0.26 4.66
C GLN A 87 -7.64 1.15 4.09
N LEU A 88 -6.40 1.67 4.02
CA LEU A 88 -6.12 2.93 3.34
C LEU A 88 -6.60 2.89 1.88
N ALA A 89 -6.20 1.88 1.10
CA ALA A 89 -6.58 1.75 -0.30
C ALA A 89 -8.11 1.71 -0.49
N GLY A 90 -8.80 1.02 0.41
CA GLY A 90 -10.26 0.95 0.43
C GLY A 90 -10.90 2.33 0.63
N LEU A 91 -10.49 3.09 1.67
CA LEU A 91 -10.98 4.44 1.95
C LEU A 91 -10.71 5.39 0.78
N VAL A 92 -9.50 5.33 0.22
CA VAL A 92 -9.11 6.16 -0.92
C VAL A 92 -9.96 5.87 -2.16
N LEU A 93 -10.21 4.60 -2.47
CA LEU A 93 -11.08 4.22 -3.60
C LEU A 93 -12.51 4.74 -3.40
N ILE A 94 -13.05 4.64 -2.19
CA ILE A 94 -14.36 5.20 -1.85
C ILE A 94 -14.35 6.71 -2.10
N THR A 95 -13.33 7.42 -1.64
CA THR A 95 -13.20 8.87 -1.80
C THR A 95 -13.08 9.27 -3.27
N ILE A 96 -12.24 8.62 -4.06
CA ILE A 96 -12.12 8.90 -5.50
C ILE A 96 -13.45 8.61 -6.21
N GLY A 97 -14.14 7.53 -5.85
CA GLY A 97 -15.49 7.24 -6.37
C GLY A 97 -16.49 8.34 -6.04
N ILE A 98 -16.47 8.87 -4.82
CA ILE A 98 -17.32 10.02 -4.41
C ILE A 98 -16.91 11.27 -5.19
N PHE A 99 -15.63 11.57 -5.36
CA PHE A 99 -15.17 12.72 -6.16
C PHE A 99 -15.66 12.64 -7.60
N ILE A 100 -15.64 11.44 -8.20
CA ILE A 100 -16.18 11.21 -9.55
C ILE A 100 -17.68 11.42 -9.58
N LYS A 101 -18.42 10.90 -8.59
CA LYS A 101 -19.89 11.09 -8.47
C LYS A 101 -20.27 12.55 -8.37
N LEU A 102 -19.51 13.35 -7.63
CA LEU A 102 -19.72 14.78 -7.45
C LEU A 102 -19.24 15.62 -8.65
N GLY A 103 -18.61 15.01 -9.65
CA GLY A 103 -18.07 15.70 -10.82
C GLY A 103 -16.95 16.68 -10.52
N LEU A 104 -16.16 16.44 -9.46
CA LEU A 104 -15.10 17.37 -9.06
C LEU A 104 -14.04 17.53 -10.14
N SER A 105 -13.54 18.75 -10.29
CA SER A 105 -12.41 19.04 -11.19
C SER A 105 -11.12 18.40 -10.66
N ASP A 106 -10.15 18.15 -11.57
CA ASP A 106 -8.84 17.63 -11.19
C ASP A 106 -8.16 18.52 -10.13
N VAL A 107 -8.30 19.84 -10.27
CA VAL A 107 -7.74 20.82 -9.32
C VAL A 107 -8.44 20.72 -7.97
N SER A 108 -9.76 20.64 -7.93
CA SER A 108 -10.51 20.50 -6.68
C SER A 108 -10.14 19.22 -5.93
N MET A 109 -9.98 18.08 -6.64
CA MET A 109 -9.55 16.82 -6.03
C MET A 109 -8.17 16.96 -5.37
N ILE A 110 -7.21 17.58 -6.06
CA ILE A 110 -5.84 17.80 -5.53
C ILE A 110 -5.88 18.74 -4.33
N LEU A 111 -6.63 19.85 -4.41
CA LEU A 111 -6.71 20.82 -3.31
C LEU A 111 -7.35 20.22 -2.06
N ILE A 112 -8.41 19.42 -2.19
CA ILE A 112 -9.03 18.71 -1.06
C ILE A 112 -8.03 17.72 -0.46
N ALA A 113 -7.35 16.94 -1.29
CA ALA A 113 -6.38 15.95 -0.81
C ALA A 113 -5.14 16.62 -0.16
N LEU A 114 -4.70 17.76 -0.69
CA LEU A 114 -3.63 18.56 -0.09
C LEU A 114 -4.06 19.15 1.26
N PHE A 115 -5.27 19.69 1.34
CA PHE A 115 -5.83 20.19 2.60
C PHE A 115 -5.90 19.06 3.64
N CYS A 116 -6.39 17.87 3.27
CA CYS A 116 -6.36 16.71 4.16
C CYS A 116 -4.95 16.38 4.63
N SER A 117 -3.95 16.38 3.72
CA SER A 117 -2.57 16.09 4.08
C SER A 117 -1.98 17.11 5.08
N VAL A 118 -2.26 18.40 4.88
CA VAL A 118 -1.81 19.46 5.82
C VAL A 118 -2.46 19.27 7.18
N VAL A 119 -3.78 19.10 7.23
CA VAL A 119 -4.50 18.87 8.49
C VAL A 119 -4.03 17.56 9.15
N GLY A 120 -3.86 16.49 8.40
CA GLY A 120 -3.32 15.23 8.91
C GLY A 120 -1.93 15.40 9.53
N THR A 121 -1.04 16.17 8.87
CA THR A 121 0.28 16.51 9.40
C THR A 121 0.20 17.27 10.73
N MET A 122 -0.74 18.18 10.86
CA MET A 122 -0.94 18.95 12.10
C MET A 122 -1.52 18.13 13.25
N LEU A 123 -2.21 17.02 12.91
CA LEU A 123 -2.86 16.13 13.88
C LEU A 123 -2.03 14.87 14.18
N ASN A 124 -0.85 14.73 13.61
CA ASN A 124 0.05 13.63 13.94
C ASN A 124 0.44 13.66 15.43
N GLY A 125 0.51 12.49 16.05
CA GLY A 125 0.82 12.36 17.48
C GLY A 125 -0.37 12.57 18.41
N THR A 126 -1.61 12.54 17.89
CA THR A 126 -2.81 12.65 18.72
C THR A 126 -2.96 11.43 19.63
N ASP A 127 -3.05 11.67 20.94
CA ASP A 127 -3.44 10.66 21.92
C ASP A 127 -4.77 11.06 22.57
N THR A 128 -5.74 10.15 22.56
CA THR A 128 -7.05 10.34 23.20
C THR A 128 -7.10 9.80 24.64
N GLY A 129 -6.01 9.19 25.10
CA GLY A 129 -5.97 8.47 26.38
C GLY A 129 -6.76 7.16 26.39
N ASN A 130 -7.31 6.73 25.23
CA ASN A 130 -8.08 5.49 25.12
C ASN A 130 -7.68 4.71 23.86
N MET A 131 -7.26 3.47 24.02
CA MET A 131 -6.78 2.59 22.94
C MET A 131 -7.81 2.44 21.81
N VAL A 132 -9.08 2.22 22.15
CA VAL A 132 -10.13 2.01 21.12
C VAL A 132 -10.35 3.28 20.31
N SER A 133 -10.38 4.43 20.98
CA SER A 133 -10.49 5.74 20.31
C SER A 133 -9.27 6.02 19.42
N ASN A 134 -8.06 5.71 19.87
CA ASN A 134 -6.83 5.86 19.12
C ASN A 134 -6.85 4.95 17.88
N ILE A 135 -7.31 3.71 17.98
CA ILE A 135 -7.46 2.80 16.84
C ILE A 135 -8.48 3.36 15.82
N ILE A 136 -9.65 3.82 16.27
CA ILE A 136 -10.70 4.34 15.36
C ILE A 136 -10.25 5.61 14.66
N LEU A 137 -9.72 6.57 15.41
CA LEU A 137 -9.19 7.83 14.86
C LEU A 137 -7.96 7.59 13.99
N GLY A 138 -7.15 6.58 14.31
CA GLY A 138 -5.96 6.18 13.60
C GLY A 138 -6.18 5.80 12.13
N TYR A 139 -7.42 5.50 11.73
CA TYR A 139 -7.75 5.36 10.30
C TYR A 139 -7.65 6.68 9.54
N PHE A 140 -7.84 7.80 10.21
CA PHE A 140 -7.94 9.12 9.59
C PHE A 140 -6.75 10.02 9.89
N ILE A 141 -6.27 10.03 11.14
CA ILE A 141 -5.18 10.88 11.63
C ILE A 141 -4.11 10.03 12.32
N GLY A 142 -2.89 10.54 12.44
CA GLY A 142 -1.79 9.87 13.13
C GLY A 142 -2.02 9.83 14.64
N THR A 143 -2.26 8.65 15.21
CA THR A 143 -2.48 8.46 16.64
C THR A 143 -1.30 7.73 17.29
N GLU A 144 -1.03 8.10 18.54
CA GLU A 144 -0.01 7.52 19.40
C GLU A 144 -0.61 7.18 20.76
N ASP A 145 0.03 6.32 21.55
CA ASP A 145 -0.32 6.13 22.94
C ASP A 145 0.49 7.07 23.88
N ALA A 146 0.19 7.03 25.16
CA ALA A 146 0.88 7.83 26.16
C ALA A 146 2.40 7.55 26.27
N ALA A 147 2.88 6.41 25.75
CA ALA A 147 4.30 6.05 25.65
C ALA A 147 4.93 6.50 24.33
N GLY A 148 4.17 7.14 23.43
CA GLY A 148 4.61 7.53 22.11
C GLY A 148 4.72 6.36 21.12
N GLN A 149 4.02 5.24 21.39
CA GLN A 149 3.95 4.15 20.44
C GLN A 149 2.93 4.45 19.34
N VAL A 150 3.27 4.08 18.10
CA VAL A 150 2.38 4.23 16.94
C VAL A 150 1.12 3.40 17.14
N MET A 151 -0.04 4.06 17.16
CA MET A 151 -1.34 3.43 17.25
C MET A 151 -2.09 3.41 15.90
N SER A 152 -1.43 3.86 14.82
CA SER A 152 -1.98 3.87 13.47
C SER A 152 -0.89 3.75 12.41
N TYR A 153 -1.13 2.92 11.37
CA TYR A 153 -0.28 2.85 10.18
C TYR A 153 -1.02 3.53 9.02
N PHE A 154 -0.37 3.89 7.95
CA PHE A 154 -0.97 4.38 6.70
C PHE A 154 -2.20 5.29 6.87
N VAL A 155 -2.00 6.41 7.54
CA VAL A 155 -3.05 7.37 7.94
C VAL A 155 -3.73 8.01 6.72
N TYR A 156 -5.06 7.89 6.64
CA TYR A 156 -5.84 8.33 5.48
C TYR A 156 -5.58 9.79 5.08
N MET A 157 -5.64 10.74 6.02
CA MET A 157 -5.51 12.16 5.69
C MET A 157 -4.14 12.49 5.10
N ASN A 158 -3.07 11.92 5.66
CA ASN A 158 -1.70 12.16 5.19
C ASN A 158 -1.45 11.52 3.82
N TRP A 159 -2.01 10.33 3.59
CA TRP A 159 -1.72 9.52 2.41
C TRP A 159 -2.65 9.76 1.22
N LEU A 160 -3.83 10.36 1.40
CA LEU A 160 -4.86 10.55 0.37
C LEU A 160 -4.33 11.23 -0.90
N ILE A 161 -3.46 12.21 -0.75
CA ILE A 161 -2.96 13.02 -1.88
C ILE A 161 -2.13 12.19 -2.88
N MET A 162 -1.46 11.12 -2.45
CA MET A 162 -0.65 10.28 -3.35
C MET A 162 -1.52 9.59 -4.41
N PRO A 163 -2.54 8.78 -4.06
CA PRO A 163 -3.39 8.14 -5.07
C PRO A 163 -4.30 9.11 -5.83
N VAL A 164 -4.72 10.23 -5.21
CA VAL A 164 -5.45 11.29 -5.93
C VAL A 164 -4.56 11.93 -6.99
N SER A 165 -3.29 12.23 -6.66
CA SER A 165 -2.32 12.73 -7.63
C SER A 165 -2.06 11.70 -8.74
N GLY A 166 -1.94 10.43 -8.38
CA GLY A 166 -1.83 9.33 -9.35
C GLY A 166 -3.04 9.26 -10.29
N TYR A 167 -4.26 9.39 -9.79
CA TYR A 167 -5.47 9.40 -10.60
C TYR A 167 -5.49 10.58 -11.60
N VAL A 168 -5.18 11.78 -11.13
CA VAL A 168 -5.10 12.97 -11.99
C VAL A 168 -3.97 12.82 -13.02
N PHE A 169 -2.80 12.31 -12.61
CA PHE A 169 -1.69 12.01 -13.50
C PHE A 169 -2.11 11.02 -14.60
N GLY A 170 -2.76 9.93 -14.25
CA GLY A 170 -3.27 8.94 -15.20
C GLY A 170 -4.26 9.54 -16.20
N LYS A 171 -5.20 10.41 -15.74
CA LYS A 171 -6.13 11.16 -16.62
C LYS A 171 -5.39 12.04 -17.63
N ARG A 172 -4.37 12.76 -17.18
CA ARG A 172 -3.55 13.62 -18.05
C ARG A 172 -2.73 12.79 -19.04
N LEU A 173 -2.03 11.77 -18.55
CA LEU A 173 -1.21 10.86 -19.36
C LEU A 173 -2.02 10.20 -20.49
N ARG A 174 -3.28 9.84 -20.24
CA ARG A 174 -4.16 9.24 -21.24
C ARG A 174 -4.44 10.17 -22.43
N ARG A 175 -4.44 11.50 -22.21
CA ARG A 175 -4.72 12.52 -23.22
C ARG A 175 -3.47 12.96 -24.00
N ILE A 176 -2.29 12.69 -23.49
CA ILE A 176 -1.02 13.12 -24.09
C ILE A 176 -0.68 12.21 -25.28
N LYS A 177 -0.45 12.84 -26.45
CA LYS A 177 -0.08 12.13 -27.68
C LYS A 177 1.38 11.70 -27.64
N ASP A 178 2.31 12.64 -27.39
CA ASP A 178 3.73 12.33 -27.27
C ASP A 178 4.11 12.05 -25.80
N LYS A 179 3.99 10.79 -25.43
CA LYS A 179 4.34 10.31 -24.09
C LYS A 179 5.85 10.37 -23.83
N ALA A 180 6.67 10.22 -24.87
CA ALA A 180 8.13 10.25 -24.72
C ALA A 180 8.60 11.64 -24.31
N LEU A 181 8.12 12.67 -25.01
CA LEU A 181 8.42 14.06 -24.66
C LEU A 181 7.89 14.41 -23.27
N PHE A 182 6.64 14.02 -22.99
CA PHE A 182 6.04 14.25 -21.66
C PHE A 182 6.89 13.65 -20.54
N TYR A 183 7.24 12.35 -20.63
CA TYR A 183 8.04 11.71 -19.59
C TYR A 183 9.44 12.30 -19.49
N ARG A 184 10.07 12.68 -20.62
CA ARG A 184 11.37 13.35 -20.60
C ARG A 184 11.30 14.66 -19.80
N ILE A 185 10.30 15.51 -20.05
CA ILE A 185 10.16 16.78 -19.36
C ILE A 185 9.72 16.58 -17.91
N ALA A 186 8.61 15.87 -17.68
CA ALA A 186 8.02 15.71 -16.36
C ALA A 186 8.95 14.97 -15.39
N SER A 187 9.58 13.86 -15.84
CA SER A 187 10.47 13.09 -14.97
C SER A 187 11.76 13.83 -14.68
N THR A 188 12.31 14.57 -15.65
CA THR A 188 13.52 15.40 -15.42
C THR A 188 13.19 16.53 -14.42
N ALA A 189 12.07 17.23 -14.60
CA ALA A 189 11.67 18.28 -13.66
C ALA A 189 11.43 17.72 -12.24
N CYS A 190 10.74 16.59 -12.13
CA CYS A 190 10.53 15.93 -10.85
C CYS A 190 11.84 15.44 -10.22
N PHE A 191 12.73 14.87 -11.02
CA PHE A 191 14.06 14.43 -10.56
C PHE A 191 14.89 15.58 -10.00
N LEU A 192 14.88 16.73 -10.66
CA LEU A 192 15.60 17.93 -10.19
C LEU A 192 15.06 18.45 -8.85
N VAL A 193 13.78 18.23 -8.54
CA VAL A 193 13.21 18.55 -7.23
C VAL A 193 13.57 17.47 -6.19
N THR A 194 13.50 16.21 -6.58
CA THR A 194 13.71 15.06 -5.68
C THR A 194 15.18 14.88 -5.30
N LEU A 195 16.11 15.09 -6.24
CA LEU A 195 17.54 14.85 -6.02
C LEU A 195 18.13 15.68 -4.87
N PRO A 196 17.94 17.01 -4.78
CA PRO A 196 18.44 17.78 -3.64
C PRO A 196 17.92 17.28 -2.28
N TYR A 197 16.65 16.92 -2.23
CA TYR A 197 16.05 16.35 -1.02
C TYR A 197 16.77 15.06 -0.59
N PHE A 198 16.98 14.12 -1.49
CA PHE A 198 17.70 12.89 -1.18
C PHE A 198 19.16 13.15 -0.79
N LEU A 199 19.84 14.05 -1.46
CA LEU A 199 21.22 14.39 -1.12
C LEU A 199 21.32 14.96 0.31
N ILE A 200 20.39 15.84 0.70
CA ILE A 200 20.32 16.36 2.07
C ILE A 200 20.06 15.23 3.07
N LYS A 201 19.08 14.38 2.82
CA LYS A 201 18.72 13.26 3.74
C LYS A 201 19.83 12.22 3.86
N ILE A 202 20.51 11.87 2.76
CA ILE A 202 21.65 10.96 2.78
C ILE A 202 22.81 11.58 3.55
N ASN A 203 23.10 12.86 3.34
CA ASN A 203 24.22 13.54 4.00
C ASN A 203 23.97 13.74 5.51
N SER A 204 22.74 14.02 5.90
CA SER A 204 22.37 14.18 7.31
C SER A 204 22.25 12.84 8.05
N ARG A 205 22.35 11.71 7.36
CA ARG A 205 22.12 10.37 7.89
C ARG A 205 20.77 10.18 8.57
N GLN A 206 19.81 11.04 8.29
CA GLN A 206 18.41 10.89 8.70
C GLN A 206 17.67 10.08 7.64
N GLY A 207 16.82 9.16 8.03
CA GLY A 207 15.92 8.46 7.10
C GLY A 207 15.09 9.45 6.27
N MET A 208 14.49 9.02 5.18
CA MET A 208 13.70 9.90 4.31
C MET A 208 12.62 10.66 5.10
N PHE A 209 11.96 9.98 6.02
CA PHE A 209 10.84 10.53 6.79
C PHE A 209 11.22 10.93 8.24
N GLY A 210 12.50 11.01 8.59
CA GLY A 210 13.00 11.20 9.94
C GLY A 210 13.36 9.90 10.65
N GLU A 211 13.56 9.95 11.96
CA GLU A 211 13.91 8.77 12.75
C GLU A 211 12.67 8.07 13.30
N GLY A 212 12.64 6.73 13.17
CA GLY A 212 11.61 5.86 13.73
C GLY A 212 10.46 5.52 12.78
N GLU A 213 9.66 4.53 13.18
CA GLU A 213 8.53 4.00 12.40
C GLU A 213 7.41 5.03 12.21
N LEU A 214 7.20 5.89 13.21
CA LEU A 214 6.22 6.98 13.19
C LEU A 214 6.33 7.83 11.93
N CYS A 215 7.54 8.25 11.60
CA CYS A 215 7.79 9.15 10.50
C CYS A 215 7.38 8.57 9.13
N TYR A 216 7.48 7.26 8.97
CA TYR A 216 7.05 6.60 7.75
C TYR A 216 5.52 6.53 7.62
N TYR A 217 4.86 6.09 8.66
CA TYR A 217 3.41 5.88 8.65
C TYR A 217 2.62 7.19 8.80
N HIS A 218 3.14 8.12 9.60
CA HIS A 218 2.59 9.47 9.82
C HIS A 218 3.28 10.52 8.93
N ILE A 219 3.55 10.16 7.68
CA ILE A 219 4.26 10.99 6.70
C ILE A 219 3.71 12.41 6.65
N ILE A 220 4.59 13.41 6.70
CA ILE A 220 4.22 14.82 6.64
C ILE A 220 4.05 15.31 5.20
N THR A 221 3.30 16.39 5.01
CA THR A 221 2.98 16.92 3.68
C THR A 221 4.21 17.18 2.78
N PRO A 222 5.33 17.79 3.24
CA PRO A 222 6.51 17.95 2.39
C PRO A 222 7.06 16.63 1.86
N ASP A 223 7.14 15.60 2.72
CA ASP A 223 7.67 14.29 2.35
C ASP A 223 6.74 13.57 1.36
N VAL A 224 5.41 13.74 1.53
CA VAL A 224 4.41 13.23 0.57
C VAL A 224 4.61 13.84 -0.82
N LEU A 225 4.86 15.16 -0.91
CA LEU A 225 5.11 15.82 -2.19
C LEU A 225 6.39 15.29 -2.86
N ILE A 226 7.43 15.01 -2.09
CA ILE A 226 8.65 14.37 -2.60
C ILE A 226 8.38 12.93 -3.07
N CYS A 227 7.54 12.19 -2.38
CA CYS A 227 7.13 10.86 -2.84
C CYS A 227 6.38 10.91 -4.18
N ILE A 228 5.53 11.91 -4.39
CA ILE A 228 4.82 12.11 -5.67
C ILE A 228 5.81 12.44 -6.79
N THR A 229 6.77 13.35 -6.56
CA THR A 229 7.80 13.66 -7.57
C THR A 229 8.69 12.47 -7.86
N THR A 230 9.03 11.67 -6.84
CA THR A 230 9.75 10.41 -7.00
C THR A 230 8.96 9.41 -7.85
N ALA A 231 7.66 9.24 -7.58
CA ALA A 231 6.80 8.34 -8.35
C ALA A 231 6.74 8.75 -9.84
N VAL A 232 6.57 10.05 -10.15
CA VAL A 232 6.57 10.55 -11.53
C VAL A 232 7.93 10.31 -12.21
N THR A 233 9.03 10.51 -11.49
CA THR A 233 10.38 10.21 -11.98
C THR A 233 10.51 8.74 -12.34
N MET A 234 10.07 7.84 -11.46
CA MET A 234 10.11 6.40 -11.68
C MET A 234 9.23 5.96 -12.85
N PHE A 235 8.03 6.53 -13.00
CA PHE A 235 7.17 6.25 -14.16
C PHE A 235 7.89 6.56 -15.48
N GLY A 236 8.65 7.66 -15.54
CA GLY A 236 9.45 7.98 -16.72
C GLY A 236 10.60 7.01 -16.94
N ILE A 237 11.34 6.65 -15.89
CA ILE A 237 12.39 5.64 -15.97
C ILE A 237 11.82 4.31 -16.48
N TYR A 238 10.72 3.82 -15.90
CA TYR A 238 10.08 2.57 -16.32
C TYR A 238 9.52 2.66 -17.74
N TYR A 239 9.02 3.81 -18.17
CA TYR A 239 8.58 4.02 -19.55
C TYR A 239 9.73 3.83 -20.55
N PHE A 240 10.91 4.40 -20.27
CA PHE A 240 12.07 4.25 -21.17
C PHE A 240 12.68 2.85 -21.08
N ILE A 241 12.82 2.27 -19.89
CA ILE A 241 13.28 0.88 -19.73
C ILE A 241 12.32 -0.08 -20.46
N GLY A 242 11.01 0.14 -20.33
CA GLY A 242 9.99 -0.71 -20.93
C GLY A 242 10.09 -0.82 -22.45
N LYS A 243 10.62 0.20 -23.12
CA LYS A 243 10.87 0.15 -24.58
C LYS A 243 11.97 -0.82 -25.00
N HIS A 244 12.87 -1.16 -24.09
CA HIS A 244 14.00 -2.06 -24.34
C HIS A 244 13.75 -3.49 -23.81
N LEU A 245 12.63 -3.72 -23.10
CA LEU A 245 12.28 -5.03 -22.60
C LEU A 245 11.75 -5.93 -23.72
N SER A 246 12.12 -7.21 -23.66
CA SER A 246 11.53 -8.22 -24.52
C SER A 246 10.03 -8.38 -24.24
N GLU A 247 9.26 -8.84 -25.23
CA GLU A 247 7.83 -9.11 -25.03
C GLU A 247 7.56 -10.11 -23.89
N ARG A 248 8.46 -11.07 -23.68
CA ARG A 248 8.35 -12.03 -22.57
C ARG A 248 8.49 -11.34 -21.22
N ALA A 249 9.44 -10.44 -21.09
CA ALA A 249 9.64 -9.65 -19.87
C ALA A 249 8.45 -8.73 -19.58
N VAL A 250 7.93 -8.06 -20.63
CA VAL A 250 6.73 -7.21 -20.48
C VAL A 250 5.52 -8.04 -20.04
N LYS A 251 5.27 -9.19 -20.65
CA LYS A 251 4.17 -10.09 -20.26
C LYS A 251 4.33 -10.59 -18.82
N PHE A 252 5.56 -10.89 -18.39
CA PHE A 252 5.85 -11.32 -17.03
C PHE A 252 5.57 -10.22 -16.01
N VAL A 253 6.07 -9.00 -16.22
CA VAL A 253 5.83 -7.84 -15.35
C VAL A 253 4.34 -7.50 -15.27
N PHE A 254 3.64 -7.52 -16.43
CA PHE A 254 2.20 -7.29 -16.47
C PHE A 254 1.42 -8.33 -15.66
N ARG A 255 1.80 -9.61 -15.74
CA ARG A 255 1.18 -10.71 -14.99
C ARG A 255 1.33 -10.47 -13.47
N ILE A 256 2.55 -10.15 -12.99
CA ILE A 256 2.79 -9.82 -11.58
C ILE A 256 1.91 -8.66 -11.15
N GLY A 257 1.84 -7.59 -11.94
CA GLY A 257 1.02 -6.42 -11.62
C GLY A 257 -0.48 -6.71 -11.53
N THR A 258 -1.01 -7.64 -12.34
CA THR A 258 -2.43 -8.05 -12.27
C THR A 258 -2.73 -8.89 -11.03
N ASP A 259 -1.75 -9.58 -10.49
CA ASP A 259 -1.87 -10.50 -9.37
C ASP A 259 -1.48 -9.87 -8.02
N MET A 260 -1.13 -8.58 -8.02
CA MET A 260 -0.54 -7.89 -6.87
C MET A 260 -1.38 -8.00 -5.59
N THR A 261 -2.71 -7.91 -5.67
CA THR A 261 -3.59 -8.02 -4.47
C THR A 261 -3.52 -9.42 -3.85
N ALA A 262 -3.55 -10.47 -4.67
CA ALA A 262 -3.43 -11.85 -4.20
C ALA A 262 -2.01 -12.12 -3.69
N PHE A 263 -1.00 -11.65 -4.42
CA PHE A 263 0.40 -11.73 -4.00
C PHE A 263 0.61 -11.08 -2.62
N TYR A 264 0.16 -9.84 -2.43
CA TYR A 264 0.31 -9.12 -1.17
C TYR A 264 -0.36 -9.88 -0.01
N PHE A 265 -1.58 -10.37 -0.21
CA PHE A 265 -2.31 -11.12 0.80
C PHE A 265 -1.59 -12.42 1.20
N ILE A 266 -1.20 -13.22 0.21
CA ILE A 266 -0.51 -14.49 0.44
C ILE A 266 0.87 -14.28 1.06
N HIS A 267 1.62 -13.30 0.56
CA HIS A 267 2.95 -12.96 1.08
C HIS A 267 2.91 -12.63 2.57
N TRP A 268 1.97 -11.80 3.01
CA TRP A 268 1.85 -11.45 4.42
C TRP A 268 1.44 -12.62 5.32
N ILE A 269 0.65 -13.56 4.82
CA ILE A 269 0.35 -14.79 5.57
C ILE A 269 1.64 -15.59 5.79
N PHE A 270 2.47 -15.76 4.75
CA PHE A 270 3.74 -16.49 4.90
C PHE A 270 4.72 -15.77 5.81
N VAL A 271 4.82 -14.45 5.72
CA VAL A 271 5.65 -13.65 6.66
C VAL A 271 5.17 -13.86 8.09
N ALA A 272 3.88 -13.75 8.34
CA ALA A 272 3.31 -13.93 9.69
C ALA A 272 3.54 -15.34 10.24
N LEU A 273 3.24 -16.37 9.46
CA LEU A 273 3.46 -17.76 9.89
C LEU A 273 4.94 -18.05 10.16
N THR A 274 5.85 -17.52 9.33
CA THR A 274 7.27 -17.78 9.50
C THR A 274 7.87 -16.93 10.62
N VAL A 275 7.64 -15.63 10.60
CA VAL A 275 8.33 -14.69 11.53
C VAL A 275 7.58 -14.62 12.86
N GLN A 276 6.28 -14.34 12.83
CA GLN A 276 5.52 -14.09 14.05
C GLN A 276 5.22 -15.38 14.82
N LEU A 277 4.85 -16.45 14.13
CA LEU A 277 4.53 -17.71 14.80
C LEU A 277 5.76 -18.60 14.98
N CYS A 278 6.38 -19.07 13.89
CA CYS A 278 7.45 -20.07 13.98
C CYS A 278 8.69 -19.56 14.71
N LEU A 279 9.17 -18.34 14.40
CA LEU A 279 10.37 -17.82 15.06
C LEU A 279 10.14 -17.51 16.54
N ASN A 280 8.98 -16.97 16.92
CA ASN A 280 8.63 -16.73 18.31
C ASN A 280 8.55 -18.05 19.10
N LEU A 281 7.91 -19.08 18.56
CA LEU A 281 7.79 -20.39 19.22
C LEU A 281 9.12 -21.13 19.35
N VAL A 282 9.99 -21.05 18.33
CA VAL A 282 11.25 -21.82 18.32
C VAL A 282 12.39 -21.09 18.99
N ARG A 283 12.47 -19.78 18.86
CA ARG A 283 13.63 -18.97 19.28
C ARG A 283 13.27 -17.90 20.32
N GLY A 284 12.02 -17.63 20.59
CA GLY A 284 11.57 -16.51 21.45
C GLY A 284 11.96 -15.12 20.90
N THR A 285 12.35 -15.03 19.63
CA THR A 285 12.75 -13.77 18.98
C THR A 285 12.51 -13.81 17.48
N GLN A 286 12.15 -12.67 16.92
CA GLN A 286 11.99 -12.47 15.48
C GLN A 286 13.32 -12.06 14.79
N LEU A 287 14.38 -11.80 15.55
CA LEU A 287 15.66 -11.37 15.01
C LEU A 287 16.40 -12.53 14.32
N LEU A 288 16.78 -12.31 13.07
CA LEU A 288 17.52 -13.25 12.24
C LEU A 288 18.80 -12.61 11.70
N PRO A 289 19.87 -13.41 11.46
CA PRO A 289 21.01 -12.95 10.69
C PRO A 289 20.63 -12.53 9.28
N MET A 290 21.28 -11.48 8.74
CA MET A 290 20.99 -10.92 7.42
C MET A 290 20.91 -11.97 6.29
N PRO A 291 21.83 -12.97 6.18
CA PRO A 291 21.73 -13.99 5.14
C PRO A 291 20.43 -14.81 5.21
N MET A 292 19.95 -15.12 6.42
CA MET A 292 18.69 -15.84 6.62
C MET A 292 17.49 -14.98 6.23
N ILE A 293 17.51 -13.70 6.56
CA ILE A 293 16.45 -12.76 6.15
C ILE A 293 16.36 -12.71 4.62
N LEU A 294 17.49 -12.58 3.93
CA LEU A 294 17.54 -12.56 2.48
C LEU A 294 17.04 -13.87 1.86
N LEU A 295 17.44 -15.00 2.39
CA LEU A 295 16.98 -16.31 1.93
C LEU A 295 15.47 -16.46 2.11
N LEU A 296 14.95 -16.13 3.29
CA LEU A 296 13.51 -16.18 3.58
C LEU A 296 12.73 -15.22 2.68
N ALA A 297 13.22 -14.01 2.46
CA ALA A 297 12.59 -13.04 1.58
C ALA A 297 12.46 -13.58 0.14
N VAL A 298 13.52 -14.20 -0.39
CA VAL A 298 13.49 -14.82 -1.73
C VAL A 298 12.50 -15.99 -1.77
N VAL A 299 12.54 -16.89 -0.80
CA VAL A 299 11.66 -18.07 -0.74
C VAL A 299 10.20 -17.65 -0.61
N ILE A 300 9.87 -16.78 0.36
CA ILE A 300 8.51 -16.31 0.60
C ILE A 300 7.98 -15.58 -0.65
N THR A 301 8.80 -14.73 -1.27
CA THR A 301 8.41 -14.00 -2.49
C THR A 301 8.12 -14.98 -3.63
N ALA A 302 9.00 -15.95 -3.87
CA ALA A 302 8.83 -16.93 -4.95
C ALA A 302 7.56 -17.79 -4.76
N VAL A 303 7.36 -18.32 -3.54
CA VAL A 303 6.18 -19.12 -3.21
C VAL A 303 4.90 -18.28 -3.35
N SER A 304 4.92 -17.04 -2.86
CA SER A 304 3.77 -16.13 -2.94
C SER A 304 3.40 -15.78 -4.38
N LEU A 305 4.39 -15.58 -5.27
CA LEU A 305 4.14 -15.33 -6.69
C LEU A 305 3.51 -16.54 -7.37
N ILE A 306 4.01 -17.76 -7.10
CA ILE A 306 3.47 -19.00 -7.66
C ILE A 306 2.02 -19.19 -7.21
N LEU A 307 1.73 -19.03 -5.91
CA LEU A 307 0.39 -19.22 -5.38
C LEU A 307 -0.59 -18.13 -5.84
N ALA A 308 -0.15 -16.88 -5.95
CA ALA A 308 -0.96 -15.80 -6.50
C ALA A 308 -1.35 -16.07 -7.96
N ASP A 309 -0.42 -16.60 -8.75
CA ASP A 309 -0.68 -17.00 -10.12
C ASP A 309 -1.66 -18.18 -10.23
N ILE A 310 -1.51 -19.20 -9.41
CA ILE A 310 -2.45 -20.32 -9.33
C ILE A 310 -3.85 -19.82 -8.94
N TRP A 311 -3.94 -18.95 -7.93
CA TRP A 311 -5.18 -18.35 -7.51
C TRP A 311 -5.90 -17.63 -8.64
N ASN A 312 -5.22 -16.74 -9.34
CA ASN A 312 -5.83 -15.94 -10.39
C ASN A 312 -6.11 -16.73 -11.68
N SER A 313 -5.23 -17.68 -12.04
CA SER A 313 -5.36 -18.43 -13.29
C SER A 313 -6.38 -19.57 -13.23
N LYS A 314 -6.46 -20.25 -12.10
CA LYS A 314 -7.32 -21.44 -11.93
C LYS A 314 -8.57 -21.17 -11.10
N ILE A 315 -8.39 -20.62 -9.90
CA ILE A 315 -9.49 -20.50 -8.92
C ILE A 315 -10.42 -19.35 -9.31
N ARG A 316 -9.90 -18.15 -9.49
CA ARG A 316 -10.70 -16.95 -9.80
C ARG A 316 -11.44 -17.08 -11.14
N LYS A 317 -10.81 -17.64 -12.18
CA LYS A 317 -11.47 -17.87 -13.47
C LYS A 317 -12.55 -18.93 -13.36
N GLY A 318 -12.33 -19.99 -12.58
CA GLY A 318 -13.35 -21.01 -12.31
C GLY A 318 -14.61 -20.43 -11.66
N PHE A 319 -14.45 -19.61 -10.62
CA PHE A 319 -15.58 -18.92 -9.96
C PHE A 319 -16.31 -17.96 -10.89
N GLN A 320 -15.60 -17.23 -11.77
CA GLN A 320 -16.24 -16.32 -12.73
C GLN A 320 -17.06 -17.08 -13.76
N LYS A 321 -16.55 -18.20 -14.27
CA LYS A 321 -17.25 -19.05 -15.24
C LYS A 321 -18.52 -19.66 -14.64
N GLY A 322 -18.43 -20.21 -13.43
CA GLY A 322 -19.60 -20.76 -12.73
C GLY A 322 -20.69 -19.72 -12.44
N LYS A 323 -20.30 -18.47 -12.15
CA LYS A 323 -21.25 -17.37 -11.93
C LYS A 323 -22.00 -16.98 -13.22
N THR A 324 -21.29 -16.89 -14.34
CA THR A 324 -21.89 -16.58 -15.66
C THR A 324 -22.86 -17.68 -16.09
N GLU A 325 -22.49 -18.95 -15.91
CA GLU A 325 -23.39 -20.09 -16.20
C GLU A 325 -24.63 -20.11 -15.32
N HIS A 326 -24.52 -19.66 -14.06
CA HIS A 326 -25.66 -19.58 -13.16
C HIS A 326 -26.59 -18.40 -13.46
N GLU A 327 -26.05 -17.26 -13.89
CA GLU A 327 -26.81 -16.10 -14.34
C GLU A 327 -27.54 -16.40 -15.67
N GLU A 328 -26.90 -17.08 -16.60
CA GLU A 328 -27.53 -17.51 -17.87
C GLU A 328 -28.67 -18.54 -17.65
N LYS A 329 -28.52 -19.44 -16.65
CA LYS A 329 -29.61 -20.34 -16.27
C LYS A 329 -30.80 -19.64 -15.64
N LYS A 330 -30.56 -18.56 -14.84
CA LYS A 330 -31.64 -17.77 -14.22
C LYS A 330 -32.42 -16.90 -15.23
N THR A 331 -31.81 -16.55 -16.36
CA THR A 331 -32.44 -15.73 -17.41
C THR A 331 -33.26 -16.59 -18.39
N LYS A 332 -33.15 -17.91 -18.32
CA LYS A 332 -33.89 -18.87 -19.16
C LYS A 332 -35.17 -19.40 -18.54
N TYR A 333 -35.49 -19.00 -17.32
CA TYR A 333 -36.75 -19.27 -16.61
C TYR A 333 -37.43 -17.95 -16.23
#